data_2799d51be43c1af310fcf59ed85126ad
#
_entry.id   2799d51be43c1af310fcf59ed85126ad
#
_cell.length_a   1.000
_cell.length_b   1.000
_cell.length_c   1.000
_cell.angle_alpha   90.00
_cell.angle_beta   90.00
_cell.angle_gamma   90.00
#
_symmetry.space_group_name_H-M   'P 1'
#
loop_
_entity.id
_entity.type
_entity.pdbx_description
1 polymer ?
#
loop_
_entity_poly.entity_id
_entity_poly.type
_entity_poly.pdbx_seq_one_letter_code
_entity_poly.pdbx_strand_id
1 'polypeptide(L)'
;GYSMAVPKGNPKRISPDDLCGHSVAVQTGTAQQTAAQQKSKKCTEAGKKPIDLLSYESQSDATTNVAGGKADVLYADSVITGYAIKQTSKLEALGNITDASMFGVATAKNDGGLSKAIQAATQKLIDDGTMKKLLTSWGTEDGLIETSQVNPES
;
A
#
# COMPACT_ATOMS: atom_id res chain seq x y z
N GLY A 1 -1.16 3.47 4.09
CA GLY A 1 0.11 3.03 4.68
C GLY A 1 0.89 2.12 3.74
N TYR A 2 2.08 1.66 4.16
CA TYR A 2 2.92 0.79 3.36
C TYR A 2 2.47 -0.67 3.52
N SER A 3 2.44 -1.40 2.43
CA SER A 3 2.04 -2.80 2.38
C SER A 3 2.90 -3.58 1.42
N MET A 4 3.03 -4.86 1.68
CA MET A 4 3.79 -5.78 0.82
C MET A 4 2.89 -6.89 0.32
N ALA A 5 3.17 -7.38 -0.89
CA ALA A 5 2.55 -8.57 -1.42
C ALA A 5 3.62 -9.48 -2.06
N VAL A 6 3.37 -10.78 -2.02
CA VAL A 6 4.22 -11.82 -2.61
C VAL A 6 3.41 -12.69 -3.55
N PRO A 7 4.03 -13.49 -4.41
CA PRO A 7 3.35 -14.53 -5.15
C PRO A 7 2.59 -15.47 -4.22
N LYS A 8 1.38 -15.85 -4.64
CA LYS A 8 0.46 -16.68 -3.85
C LYS A 8 1.13 -17.94 -3.32
N GLY A 9 0.92 -18.21 -2.02
CA GLY A 9 1.55 -19.30 -1.31
C GLY A 9 2.97 -19.01 -0.82
N ASN A 10 3.46 -17.78 -1.00
CA ASN A 10 4.79 -17.32 -0.56
C ASN A 10 5.88 -18.40 -0.80
N PRO A 11 6.15 -18.79 -2.06
CA PRO A 11 6.98 -19.93 -2.37
C PRO A 11 8.43 -19.82 -1.88
N LYS A 12 8.90 -18.57 -1.65
CA LYS A 12 10.23 -18.30 -1.10
C LYS A 12 10.23 -18.16 0.43
N ARG A 13 9.08 -18.32 1.09
CA ARG A 13 8.90 -18.21 2.54
C ARG A 13 9.49 -16.92 3.11
N ILE A 14 9.22 -15.81 2.42
CA ILE A 14 9.74 -14.48 2.79
C ILE A 14 9.06 -14.02 4.07
N SER A 15 9.86 -13.51 5.00
CA SER A 15 9.35 -12.86 6.21
C SER A 15 9.14 -11.36 5.94
N PRO A 16 8.03 -10.75 6.41
CA PRO A 16 7.84 -9.30 6.30
C PRO A 16 8.90 -8.51 7.06
N ASP A 17 9.53 -9.12 8.06
CA ASP A 17 10.56 -8.50 8.89
C ASP A 17 11.98 -8.66 8.31
N ASP A 18 12.17 -9.56 7.34
CA ASP A 18 13.48 -9.80 6.72
C ASP A 18 13.37 -9.97 5.20
N LEU A 19 13.64 -8.89 4.50
CA LEU A 19 13.68 -8.83 3.03
C LEU A 19 15.11 -8.96 2.47
N CYS A 20 16.10 -9.22 3.31
CA CYS A 20 17.50 -9.26 2.91
C CYS A 20 17.75 -10.37 1.88
N GLY A 21 18.39 -10.01 0.76
CA GLY A 21 18.71 -10.94 -0.33
C GLY A 21 17.54 -11.29 -1.25
N HIS A 22 16.36 -10.69 -1.03
CA HIS A 22 15.21 -10.84 -1.91
C HIS A 22 15.09 -9.66 -2.88
N SER A 23 14.42 -9.88 -4.03
CA SER A 23 14.10 -8.83 -4.97
C SER A 23 12.79 -8.14 -4.59
N VAL A 24 12.83 -6.80 -4.48
CA VAL A 24 11.69 -5.97 -4.08
C VAL A 24 11.35 -4.99 -5.21
N ALA A 25 10.15 -5.13 -5.76
CA ALA A 25 9.62 -4.26 -6.80
C ALA A 25 8.89 -3.05 -6.19
N VAL A 26 9.25 -1.86 -6.64
CA VAL A 26 8.67 -0.57 -6.21
C VAL A 26 8.43 0.33 -7.41
N GLN A 27 7.53 1.30 -7.29
CA GLN A 27 7.47 2.39 -8.26
C GLN A 27 8.53 3.44 -7.94
N THR A 28 9.21 3.94 -8.97
CA THR A 28 10.22 5.00 -8.90
C THR A 28 9.63 6.29 -8.29
N GLY A 29 10.41 6.95 -7.45
CA GLY A 29 10.04 8.23 -6.83
C GLY A 29 9.05 8.15 -5.67
N THR A 30 8.75 6.95 -5.18
CA THR A 30 7.82 6.74 -4.06
C THR A 30 8.52 6.70 -2.70
N ALA A 31 7.75 6.94 -1.65
CA ALA A 31 8.22 6.77 -0.28
C ALA A 31 8.60 5.30 0.01
N GLN A 32 7.93 4.34 -0.61
CA GLN A 32 8.23 2.92 -0.50
C GLN A 32 9.59 2.58 -1.11
N GLN A 33 9.98 3.23 -2.21
CA GLN A 33 11.34 3.09 -2.75
C GLN A 33 12.38 3.53 -1.72
N THR A 34 12.19 4.70 -1.12
CA THR A 34 13.09 5.22 -0.07
C THR A 34 13.14 4.28 1.13
N ALA A 35 11.99 3.77 1.59
CA ALA A 35 11.91 2.83 2.69
C ALA A 35 12.63 1.50 2.36
N ALA A 36 12.48 0.98 1.15
CA ALA A 36 13.19 -0.23 0.71
C ALA A 36 14.71 -0.03 0.65
N GLN A 37 15.18 1.14 0.21
CA GLN A 37 16.61 1.50 0.23
C GLN A 37 17.16 1.52 1.66
N GLN A 38 16.41 2.09 2.62
CA GLN A 38 16.80 2.10 4.03
C GLN A 38 16.84 0.69 4.62
N LYS A 39 15.86 -0.17 4.29
CA LYS A 39 15.86 -1.58 4.69
C LYS A 39 17.08 -2.32 4.09
N SER A 40 17.40 -2.09 2.82
CA SER A 40 18.56 -2.68 2.15
C SER A 40 19.89 -2.27 2.84
N LYS A 41 20.02 -1.00 3.24
CA LYS A 41 21.17 -0.53 4.00
C LYS A 41 21.29 -1.26 5.34
N LYS A 42 20.19 -1.44 6.08
CA LYS A 42 20.18 -2.23 7.33
C LYS A 42 20.61 -3.68 7.12
N CYS A 43 20.26 -4.29 5.99
CA CYS A 43 20.73 -5.63 5.65
C CYS A 43 22.27 -5.68 5.56
N THR A 44 22.87 -4.74 4.82
CA THR A 44 24.33 -4.69 4.67
C THR A 44 25.05 -4.38 5.99
N GLU A 45 24.51 -3.47 6.79
CA GLU A 45 25.03 -3.17 8.13
C GLU A 45 24.99 -4.40 9.07
N ALA A 46 24.01 -5.28 8.88
CA ALA A 46 23.90 -6.55 9.61
C ALA A 46 24.70 -7.71 8.98
N GLY A 47 25.54 -7.43 7.98
CA GLY A 47 26.35 -8.45 7.29
C GLY A 47 25.52 -9.39 6.39
N LYS A 48 24.26 -9.03 6.08
CA LYS A 48 23.39 -9.78 5.17
C LYS A 48 23.49 -9.28 3.74
N LYS A 49 22.98 -10.06 2.78
CA LYS A 49 22.85 -9.61 1.39
C LYS A 49 21.89 -8.42 1.32
N PRO A 50 22.20 -7.39 0.51
CA PRO A 50 21.28 -6.29 0.30
C PRO A 50 19.98 -6.77 -0.36
N ILE A 51 18.93 -5.95 -0.27
CA ILE A 51 17.73 -6.11 -1.10
C ILE A 51 18.11 -5.80 -2.54
N ASP A 52 17.69 -6.65 -3.47
CA ASP A 52 17.75 -6.38 -4.91
C ASP A 52 16.54 -5.49 -5.27
N LEU A 53 16.76 -4.17 -5.30
CA LEU A 53 15.70 -3.18 -5.49
C LEU A 53 15.41 -2.98 -6.98
N LEU A 54 14.25 -3.42 -7.42
CA LEU A 54 13.76 -3.29 -8.78
C LEU A 54 12.77 -2.13 -8.88
N SER A 55 13.23 -1.01 -9.42
CA SER A 55 12.43 0.21 -9.57
C SER A 55 11.81 0.29 -10.96
N TYR A 56 10.50 0.52 -11.02
CA TYR A 56 9.72 0.61 -12.24
C TYR A 56 9.08 2.00 -12.37
N GLU A 57 8.96 2.50 -13.59
CA GLU A 57 8.30 3.78 -13.87
C GLU A 57 6.80 3.72 -13.53
N SER A 58 6.15 2.59 -13.78
CA SER A 58 4.75 2.40 -13.48
C SER A 58 4.52 1.36 -12.36
N GLN A 59 3.50 1.62 -11.56
CA GLN A 59 3.05 0.67 -10.54
C GLN A 59 2.53 -0.64 -11.15
N SER A 60 1.92 -0.57 -12.33
CA SER A 60 1.42 -1.75 -13.05
C SER A 60 2.56 -2.69 -13.46
N ASP A 61 3.71 -2.13 -13.86
CA ASP A 61 4.88 -2.93 -14.21
C ASP A 61 5.47 -3.62 -12.98
N ALA A 62 5.60 -2.89 -11.86
CA ALA A 62 6.03 -3.49 -10.59
C ALA A 62 5.12 -4.67 -10.19
N THR A 63 3.80 -4.46 -10.23
CA THR A 63 2.80 -5.49 -9.91
C THR A 63 2.92 -6.70 -10.85
N THR A 64 3.01 -6.47 -12.16
CA THR A 64 3.07 -7.53 -13.18
C THR A 64 4.33 -8.38 -13.03
N ASN A 65 5.47 -7.75 -12.71
CA ASN A 65 6.73 -8.48 -12.53
C ASN A 65 6.71 -9.37 -11.27
N VAL A 66 6.07 -8.93 -10.18
CA VAL A 66 5.89 -9.79 -9.00
C VAL A 66 4.87 -10.90 -9.27
N ALA A 67 3.72 -10.59 -9.87
CA ALA A 67 2.71 -11.58 -10.21
C ALA A 67 3.21 -12.62 -11.24
N GLY A 68 4.21 -12.25 -12.05
CA GLY A 68 4.90 -13.10 -13.02
C GLY A 68 6.12 -13.85 -12.46
N GLY A 69 6.46 -13.63 -11.18
CA GLY A 69 7.58 -14.31 -10.51
C GLY A 69 8.97 -13.77 -10.88
N LYS A 70 9.06 -12.60 -11.54
CA LYS A 70 10.34 -11.94 -11.86
C LYS A 70 10.90 -11.12 -10.69
N ALA A 71 10.05 -10.76 -9.76
CA ALA A 71 10.41 -10.13 -8.49
C ALA A 71 9.69 -10.86 -7.35
N ASP A 72 10.24 -10.78 -6.15
CA ASP A 72 9.80 -11.57 -5.01
C ASP A 72 8.72 -10.86 -4.20
N VAL A 73 8.85 -9.56 -4.03
CA VAL A 73 7.98 -8.74 -3.18
C VAL A 73 7.54 -7.50 -3.94
N LEU A 74 6.26 -7.21 -3.93
CA LEU A 74 5.69 -5.90 -4.28
C LEU A 74 5.66 -5.06 -3.00
N TYR A 75 6.24 -3.86 -3.03
CA TYR A 75 6.18 -2.94 -1.91
C TYR A 75 5.58 -1.61 -2.38
N ALA A 76 4.35 -1.35 -1.95
CA ALA A 76 3.55 -0.23 -2.42
C ALA A 76 2.63 0.30 -1.31
N ASP A 77 1.76 1.25 -1.65
CA ASP A 77 0.69 1.68 -0.76
C ASP A 77 -0.36 0.57 -0.56
N SER A 78 -0.98 0.52 0.60
CA SER A 78 -1.92 -0.53 0.98
C SER A 78 -3.12 -0.65 0.03
N VAL A 79 -3.63 0.47 -0.47
CA VAL A 79 -4.74 0.45 -1.45
C VAL A 79 -4.29 -0.11 -2.80
N ILE A 80 -3.03 0.07 -3.16
CA ILE A 80 -2.46 -0.46 -4.39
C ILE A 80 -2.23 -1.97 -4.28
N THR A 81 -1.64 -2.42 -3.18
CA THR A 81 -1.41 -3.86 -2.95
C THR A 81 -2.73 -4.62 -2.81
N GLY A 82 -3.71 -4.09 -2.08
CA GLY A 82 -5.04 -4.70 -1.97
C GLY A 82 -5.71 -4.88 -3.33
N TYR A 83 -5.69 -3.83 -4.15
CA TYR A 83 -6.20 -3.90 -5.52
C TYR A 83 -5.44 -4.91 -6.39
N ALA A 84 -4.10 -4.92 -6.32
CA ALA A 84 -3.26 -5.84 -7.08
C ALA A 84 -3.55 -7.31 -6.72
N ILE A 85 -3.69 -7.62 -5.43
CA ILE A 85 -4.05 -8.95 -4.93
C ILE A 85 -5.39 -9.38 -5.50
N LYS A 86 -6.40 -8.50 -5.42
CA LYS A 86 -7.74 -8.80 -5.91
C LYS A 86 -7.79 -9.00 -7.42
N GLN A 87 -7.13 -8.13 -8.19
CA GLN A 87 -7.17 -8.16 -9.65
C GLN A 87 -6.40 -9.33 -10.25
N THR A 88 -5.25 -9.65 -9.68
CA THR A 88 -4.39 -10.69 -10.28
C THR A 88 -4.74 -12.09 -9.82
N SER A 89 -5.30 -12.24 -8.61
CA SER A 89 -5.49 -13.52 -7.91
C SER A 89 -4.21 -14.37 -7.78
N LYS A 90 -3.05 -13.79 -8.12
CA LYS A 90 -1.72 -14.42 -8.12
C LYS A 90 -0.84 -13.96 -6.97
N LEU A 91 -1.30 -12.94 -6.24
CA LEU A 91 -0.60 -12.36 -5.12
C LEU A 91 -1.35 -12.62 -3.82
N GLU A 92 -0.64 -12.52 -2.72
CA GLU A 92 -1.19 -12.49 -1.36
C GLU A 92 -0.44 -11.45 -0.52
N ALA A 93 -1.08 -10.95 0.54
CA ALA A 93 -0.46 -9.99 1.44
C ALA A 93 0.70 -10.62 2.22
N LEU A 94 1.75 -9.85 2.43
CA LEU A 94 2.90 -10.22 3.25
C LEU A 94 2.98 -9.28 4.47
N GLY A 95 2.66 -9.79 5.64
CA GLY A 95 2.67 -9.02 6.89
C GLY A 95 1.51 -8.01 6.98
N ASN A 96 1.66 -7.07 7.90
CA ASN A 96 0.67 -6.03 8.20
C ASN A 96 0.97 -4.72 7.45
N ILE A 97 -0.04 -3.86 7.34
CA ILE A 97 0.14 -2.48 6.88
C ILE A 97 0.93 -1.71 7.95
N THR A 98 1.95 -0.96 7.51
CA THR A 98 2.79 -0.12 8.38
C THR A 98 2.67 1.34 7.99
N ASP A 99 3.05 2.25 8.88
CA ASP A 99 3.05 3.69 8.66
C ASP A 99 1.71 4.20 8.07
N ALA A 100 0.61 3.69 8.62
CA ALA A 100 -0.72 4.03 8.16
C ALA A 100 -1.03 5.50 8.46
N SER A 101 -1.58 6.20 7.46
CA SER A 101 -2.11 7.54 7.59
C SER A 101 -3.45 7.64 6.89
N MET A 102 -4.28 8.60 7.29
CA MET A 102 -5.57 8.81 6.66
C MET A 102 -5.42 9.45 5.29
N PHE A 103 -6.21 9.00 4.33
CA PHE A 103 -6.41 9.72 3.08
C PHE A 103 -7.39 10.87 3.29
N GLY A 104 -7.17 11.97 2.59
CA GLY A 104 -8.03 13.14 2.66
C GLY A 104 -8.34 13.72 1.29
N VAL A 105 -9.48 14.40 1.20
CA VAL A 105 -9.84 15.22 0.03
C VAL A 105 -9.34 16.64 0.29
N ALA A 106 -8.44 17.13 -0.54
CA ALA A 106 -7.94 18.49 -0.45
C ALA A 106 -8.95 19.47 -1.06
N THR A 107 -9.28 20.53 -0.32
CA THR A 107 -10.09 21.66 -0.78
C THR A 107 -9.32 22.97 -0.60
N ALA A 108 -9.75 24.04 -1.26
CA ALA A 108 -9.17 25.35 -1.07
C ALA A 108 -9.36 25.80 0.39
N LYS A 109 -8.33 26.45 0.98
CA LYS A 109 -8.34 26.87 2.38
C LYS A 109 -9.50 27.79 2.77
N ASN A 110 -10.00 28.58 1.81
CA ASN A 110 -11.10 29.52 2.00
C ASN A 110 -12.48 28.92 1.70
N ASP A 111 -12.57 27.63 1.36
CA ASP A 111 -13.82 26.94 1.04
C ASP A 111 -14.23 25.94 2.13
N GLY A 112 -14.51 26.48 3.31
CA GLY A 112 -14.99 25.67 4.44
C GLY A 112 -16.39 25.09 4.22
N GLY A 113 -17.17 25.63 3.31
CA GLY A 113 -18.48 25.10 2.91
C GLY A 113 -18.33 23.76 2.18
N LEU A 114 -17.43 23.70 1.20
CA LEU A 114 -17.15 22.48 0.44
C LEU A 114 -16.56 21.37 1.32
N SER A 115 -15.60 21.70 2.19
CA SER A 115 -15.02 20.73 3.14
C SER A 115 -16.08 20.06 4.01
N LYS A 116 -17.01 20.85 4.57
CA LYS A 116 -18.12 20.33 5.39
C LYS A 116 -19.10 19.49 4.58
N ALA A 117 -19.41 19.89 3.35
CA ALA A 117 -20.30 19.14 2.47
C ALA A 117 -19.69 17.77 2.11
N ILE A 118 -18.39 17.73 1.77
CA ILE A 118 -17.67 16.49 1.50
C ILE A 118 -17.63 15.60 2.75
N GLN A 119 -17.32 16.16 3.90
CA GLN A 119 -17.31 15.44 5.17
C GLN A 119 -18.67 14.79 5.46
N ALA A 120 -19.77 15.55 5.34
CA ALA A 120 -21.11 15.02 5.57
C ALA A 120 -21.51 13.93 4.55
N ALA A 121 -21.17 14.12 3.28
CA ALA A 121 -21.41 13.11 2.23
C ALA A 121 -20.61 11.83 2.49
N THR A 122 -19.33 11.94 2.85
CA THR A 122 -18.48 10.81 3.20
C THR A 122 -19.03 10.06 4.42
N GLN A 123 -19.42 10.78 5.47
CA GLN A 123 -20.03 10.16 6.66
C GLN A 123 -21.30 9.40 6.31
N LYS A 124 -22.16 9.95 5.47
CA LYS A 124 -23.38 9.26 5.02
C LYS A 124 -23.07 7.96 4.30
N LEU A 125 -22.04 7.93 3.43
CA LEU A 125 -21.62 6.71 2.73
C LEU A 125 -21.04 5.66 3.69
N ILE A 126 -20.42 6.09 4.79
CA ILE A 126 -19.94 5.20 5.85
C ILE A 126 -21.15 4.62 6.60
N ASP A 127 -22.06 5.47 7.05
CA ASP A 127 -23.21 5.08 7.89
C ASP A 127 -24.18 4.14 7.17
N ASP A 128 -24.41 4.33 5.87
CA ASP A 128 -25.29 3.47 5.08
C ASP A 128 -24.60 2.21 4.51
N GLY A 129 -23.31 2.04 4.81
CA GLY A 129 -22.51 0.88 4.39
C GLY A 129 -22.07 0.90 2.92
N THR A 130 -22.37 1.96 2.16
CA THR A 130 -21.96 2.10 0.76
C THR A 130 -20.44 2.17 0.64
N MET A 131 -19.76 2.93 1.52
CA MET A 131 -18.30 3.01 1.55
C MET A 131 -17.67 1.62 1.72
N LYS A 132 -18.15 0.83 2.68
CA LYS A 132 -17.67 -0.54 2.89
C LYS A 132 -17.81 -1.40 1.64
N LYS A 133 -18.98 -1.38 0.99
CA LYS A 133 -19.22 -2.13 -0.25
C LYS A 133 -18.26 -1.74 -1.36
N LEU A 134 -18.02 -0.44 -1.54
CA LEU A 134 -17.07 0.08 -2.53
C LEU A 134 -15.65 -0.39 -2.22
N LEU A 135 -15.15 -0.17 -1.02
CA LEU A 135 -13.80 -0.59 -0.63
C LEU A 135 -13.60 -2.10 -0.77
N THR A 136 -14.57 -2.91 -0.34
CA THR A 136 -14.52 -4.36 -0.53
C THR A 136 -14.51 -4.73 -2.01
N SER A 137 -15.26 -4.01 -2.87
CA SER A 137 -15.23 -4.27 -4.31
C SER A 137 -13.86 -4.01 -4.95
N TRP A 138 -13.02 -3.19 -4.32
CA TRP A 138 -11.65 -2.88 -4.75
C TRP A 138 -10.57 -3.65 -4.00
N GLY A 139 -10.92 -4.42 -2.95
CA GLY A 139 -9.96 -5.15 -2.11
C GLY A 139 -9.17 -4.23 -1.17
N THR A 140 -9.81 -3.16 -0.71
CA THR A 140 -9.19 -2.11 0.11
C THR A 140 -10.00 -1.83 1.39
N GLU A 141 -10.79 -2.79 1.84
CA GLU A 141 -11.66 -2.69 3.02
C GLU A 141 -10.91 -2.38 4.31
N ASP A 142 -9.64 -2.77 4.41
CA ASP A 142 -8.77 -2.44 5.55
C ASP A 142 -8.55 -0.93 5.72
N GLY A 143 -8.84 -0.15 4.68
CA GLY A 143 -8.80 1.32 4.72
C GLY A 143 -10.10 1.97 5.20
N LEU A 144 -11.13 1.21 5.60
CA LEU A 144 -12.38 1.78 6.07
C LEU A 144 -12.18 2.49 7.42
N ILE A 145 -12.68 3.74 7.49
CA ILE A 145 -12.75 4.54 8.71
C ILE A 145 -14.19 4.57 9.23
N GLU A 146 -14.37 4.81 10.52
CA GLU A 146 -15.71 4.92 11.13
C GLU A 146 -16.24 6.36 11.08
N THR A 147 -15.36 7.34 11.11
CA THR A 147 -15.74 8.75 11.19
C THR A 147 -14.95 9.61 10.20
N SER A 148 -15.66 10.37 9.39
CA SER A 148 -15.08 11.38 8.50
C SER A 148 -14.89 12.70 9.25
N GLN A 149 -13.73 13.33 9.13
CA GLN A 149 -13.37 14.55 9.84
C GLN A 149 -12.82 15.62 8.90
N VAL A 150 -13.01 16.88 9.23
CA VAL A 150 -12.34 18.01 8.56
C VAL A 150 -11.09 18.38 9.35
N ASN A 151 -9.93 18.34 8.70
CA ASN A 151 -8.64 18.66 9.31
C ASN A 151 -8.42 17.94 10.66
N PRO A 152 -8.48 16.60 10.71
CA PRO A 152 -8.21 15.88 11.96
C PRO A 152 -6.79 16.19 12.44
N GLU A 153 -6.61 16.26 13.75
CA GLU A 153 -5.27 16.28 14.34
C GLU A 153 -4.56 14.97 14.04
N SER A 154 -3.31 15.06 13.60
CA SER A 154 -2.45 13.91 13.22
C SER A 154 -1.85 13.23 14.45
#